data_c30961445fbe2fc7f2a13bd012217066
#
_entry.id   c30961445fbe2fc7f2a13bd012217066
#
_cell.length_a   1.000
_cell.length_b   1.000
_cell.length_c   1.000
_cell.angle_alpha   90.00
_cell.angle_beta   90.00
_cell.angle_gamma   90.00
#
_symmetry.space_group_name_H-M   'P 1'
#
loop_
_entity.id
_entity.type
_entity.pdbx_description
1 polymer ?
#
loop_
_entity_poly.entity_id
_entity_poly.type
_entity_poly.pdbx_seq_one_letter_code
_entity_poly.pdbx_strand_id
1 'polypeptide(L)'
;MAVQDLDRATAKELGVKGKAQGVVVTAVEPDSEAEKAGVVRGDVIREINRQPVKSVKDFEMVSSGLKKGENVLILIDRRGNALFLSAKV
;
A
#
# COMPACT_ATOMS: atom_id res chain seq x y z
N MET A 1 10.18 1.93 -0.38
CA MET A 1 9.04 1.45 -1.20
C MET A 1 8.55 2.59 -2.08
N ALA A 2 8.43 2.34 -3.35
CA ALA A 2 7.91 3.32 -4.29
C ALA A 2 6.44 3.03 -4.58
N VAL A 3 5.62 4.06 -4.65
CA VAL A 3 4.19 3.95 -4.92
C VAL A 3 3.77 4.97 -5.99
N GLN A 4 2.67 4.68 -6.66
CA GLN A 4 2.05 5.62 -7.59
C GLN A 4 0.53 5.52 -7.49
N ASP A 5 -0.16 6.54 -8.00
CA ASP A 5 -1.62 6.53 -8.01
C ASP A 5 -2.13 5.34 -8.82
N LEU A 6 -3.19 4.71 -8.32
CA LEU A 6 -3.86 3.63 -9.02
C LEU A 6 -4.83 4.25 -10.04
N ASP A 7 -4.69 3.89 -11.32
CA ASP A 7 -5.65 4.25 -12.33
C ASP A 7 -6.51 3.04 -12.72
N ARG A 8 -7.54 3.28 -13.54
CA ARG A 8 -8.46 2.23 -13.95
C ARG A 8 -7.78 1.12 -14.75
N ALA A 9 -6.86 1.49 -15.63
CA ALA A 9 -6.15 0.51 -16.47
C ALA A 9 -5.29 -0.41 -15.60
N THR A 10 -4.53 0.16 -14.67
CA THR A 10 -3.69 -0.61 -13.77
C THR A 10 -4.55 -1.46 -12.82
N ALA A 11 -5.64 -0.92 -12.31
CA ALA A 11 -6.55 -1.66 -11.45
C ALA A 11 -7.11 -2.89 -12.17
N LYS A 12 -7.47 -2.74 -13.43
CA LYS A 12 -7.97 -3.84 -14.25
C LYS A 12 -6.90 -4.91 -14.47
N GLU A 13 -5.67 -4.50 -14.77
CA GLU A 13 -4.55 -5.42 -14.95
C GLU A 13 -4.25 -6.21 -13.67
N LEU A 14 -4.35 -5.57 -12.51
CA LEU A 14 -4.07 -6.18 -11.22
C LEU A 14 -5.25 -6.96 -10.65
N GLY A 15 -6.40 -6.96 -11.32
CA GLY A 15 -7.59 -7.64 -10.84
C GLY A 15 -8.23 -7.01 -9.60
N VAL A 16 -8.00 -5.71 -9.40
CA VAL A 16 -8.59 -4.97 -8.28
C VAL A 16 -10.09 -4.79 -8.52
N LYS A 17 -10.88 -5.16 -7.55
CA LYS A 17 -12.34 -5.06 -7.61
C LYS A 17 -12.82 -3.74 -7.00
N GLY A 18 -13.94 -3.22 -7.53
CA GLY A 18 -14.54 -2.01 -7.03
C GLY A 18 -13.89 -0.74 -7.58
N LYS A 19 -13.89 0.32 -6.77
CA LYS A 19 -13.33 1.60 -7.19
C LYS A 19 -11.81 1.55 -7.32
N ALA A 20 -11.26 2.18 -8.35
CA ALA A 20 -9.82 2.29 -8.54
C ALA A 20 -9.27 3.36 -7.60
N GLN A 21 -9.22 3.05 -6.31
CA GLN A 21 -8.69 3.93 -5.26
C GLN A 21 -7.58 3.23 -4.49
N GLY A 22 -6.57 4.00 -4.14
CA GLY A 22 -5.40 3.51 -3.43
C GLY A 22 -4.13 3.86 -4.18
N VAL A 23 -3.02 3.31 -3.71
CA VAL A 23 -1.73 3.46 -4.39
C VAL A 23 -1.17 2.09 -4.70
N VAL A 24 -0.56 1.96 -5.86
CA VAL A 24 0.06 0.71 -6.27
C VAL A 24 1.55 0.76 -5.94
N VAL A 25 2.04 -0.34 -5.36
CA VAL A 25 3.47 -0.48 -5.04
C VAL A 25 4.22 -0.83 -6.32
N THR A 26 5.14 0.04 -6.72
CA THR A 26 5.92 -0.14 -7.96
C THR A 26 7.30 -0.73 -7.71
N ALA A 27 7.83 -0.59 -6.51
CA ALA A 27 9.12 -1.16 -6.14
C ALA A 27 9.21 -1.34 -4.63
N VAL A 28 9.84 -2.43 -4.22
CA VAL A 28 10.14 -2.71 -2.80
C VAL A 28 11.64 -2.93 -2.70
N GLU A 29 12.31 -2.14 -1.85
CA GLU A 29 13.74 -2.28 -1.68
C GLU A 29 14.08 -3.56 -0.93
N PRO A 30 15.15 -4.28 -1.34
CA PRO A 30 15.62 -5.45 -0.61
C PRO A 30 15.97 -5.09 0.84
N ASP A 31 15.63 -5.97 1.76
CA ASP A 31 15.90 -5.83 3.20
C ASP A 31 15.20 -4.63 3.87
N SER A 32 14.25 -4.00 3.18
CA SER A 32 13.45 -2.93 3.77
C SER A 32 12.40 -3.49 4.73
N GLU A 33 11.87 -2.64 5.60
CA GLU A 33 10.77 -3.02 6.49
C GLU A 33 9.53 -3.44 5.70
N ALA A 34 9.30 -2.83 4.53
CA ALA A 34 8.20 -3.22 3.66
C ALA A 34 8.36 -4.65 3.15
N GLU A 35 9.58 -5.01 2.69
CA GLU A 35 9.86 -6.37 2.24
C GLU A 35 9.67 -7.38 3.37
N LYS A 36 10.18 -7.07 4.55
CA LYS A 36 10.06 -7.92 5.74
C LYS A 36 8.60 -8.14 6.13
N ALA A 37 7.76 -7.15 5.92
CA ALA A 37 6.33 -7.24 6.20
C ALA A 37 5.55 -8.06 5.18
N GLY A 38 6.16 -8.35 4.04
CA GLY A 38 5.51 -9.13 2.99
C GLY A 38 4.91 -8.30 1.86
N VAL A 39 5.19 -6.99 1.81
CA VAL A 39 4.74 -6.14 0.70
C VAL A 39 5.50 -6.54 -0.55
N VAL A 40 4.80 -6.70 -1.66
CA VAL A 40 5.40 -7.02 -2.95
C VAL A 40 4.93 -6.04 -4.02
N ARG A 41 5.70 -5.95 -5.08
CA ARG A 41 5.33 -5.13 -6.23
C ARG A 41 3.96 -5.56 -6.77
N GLY A 42 3.13 -4.59 -7.09
CA GLY A 42 1.78 -4.85 -7.58
C GLY A 42 0.70 -4.85 -6.50
N ASP A 43 1.09 -4.80 -5.23
CA ASP A 43 0.13 -4.66 -4.14
C ASP A 43 -0.50 -3.27 -4.21
N VAL A 44 -1.79 -3.17 -3.91
CA VAL A 44 -2.50 -1.90 -3.84
C VAL A 44 -2.77 -1.60 -2.37
N ILE A 45 -2.20 -0.50 -1.87
CA ILE A 45 -2.41 -0.07 -0.49
C ILE A 45 -3.74 0.69 -0.43
N ARG A 46 -4.64 0.20 0.41
CA ARG A 46 -5.98 0.77 0.60
C ARG A 46 -6.09 1.61 1.86
N GLU A 47 -5.43 1.17 2.92
CA GLU A 47 -5.49 1.83 4.23
C GLU A 47 -4.16 1.65 4.95
N ILE A 48 -3.85 2.64 5.80
CA ILE A 48 -2.74 2.54 6.74
C ILE A 48 -3.30 2.90 8.11
N ASN A 49 -3.18 2.01 9.09
CA ASN A 49 -3.76 2.17 10.42
C ASN A 49 -5.25 2.55 10.36
N ARG A 50 -5.97 1.90 9.43
CA ARG A 50 -7.41 2.11 9.20
C ARG A 50 -7.76 3.48 8.62
N GLN A 51 -6.76 4.27 8.22
CA GLN A 51 -6.97 5.54 7.52
C GLN A 51 -6.94 5.28 6.02
N PRO A 52 -7.99 5.70 5.28
CA PRO A 52 -8.04 5.47 3.84
C PRO A 52 -6.89 6.16 3.11
N VAL A 53 -6.30 5.44 2.17
CA VAL A 53 -5.27 5.97 1.28
C VAL A 53 -5.83 5.87 -0.14
N LYS A 54 -6.21 7.02 -0.70
CA LYS A 54 -6.84 7.08 -2.02
C LYS A 54 -5.90 7.53 -3.11
N SER A 55 -4.77 8.13 -2.72
CA SER A 55 -3.80 8.71 -3.64
C SER A 55 -2.42 8.73 -3.01
N VAL A 56 -1.39 9.02 -3.82
CA VAL A 56 -0.03 9.21 -3.30
C VAL A 56 0.00 10.33 -2.27
N LYS A 57 -0.78 11.39 -2.48
CA LYS A 57 -0.86 12.49 -1.53
C LYS A 57 -1.35 12.02 -0.16
N ASP A 58 -2.41 11.22 -0.12
CA ASP A 58 -2.91 10.63 1.13
C ASP A 58 -1.85 9.74 1.77
N PHE A 59 -1.18 8.92 0.96
CA PHE A 59 -0.11 8.04 1.42
C PHE A 59 1.00 8.83 2.11
N GLU A 60 1.44 9.93 1.50
CA GLU A 60 2.46 10.79 2.07
C GLU A 60 2.00 11.46 3.36
N MET A 61 0.78 11.93 3.40
CA MET A 61 0.20 12.56 4.59
C MET A 61 0.13 11.59 5.77
N VAL A 62 -0.40 10.41 5.54
CA VAL A 62 -0.49 9.40 6.60
C VAL A 62 0.89 8.94 7.03
N SER A 63 1.79 8.70 6.07
CA SER A 63 3.15 8.24 6.36
C SER A 63 3.96 9.25 7.16
N SER A 64 3.77 10.55 6.89
CA SER A 64 4.50 11.60 7.60
C SER A 64 4.12 11.70 9.08
N GLY A 65 2.94 11.21 9.44
CA GLY A 65 2.49 11.17 10.83
C GLY A 65 2.97 9.94 11.62
N LEU A 66 3.63 9.00 10.96
CA LEU A 66 4.11 7.78 11.61
C LEU A 66 5.46 8.01 12.29
N LYS A 67 5.64 7.38 13.44
CA LYS A 67 6.89 7.50 14.20
C LYS A 67 7.79 6.31 13.92
N LYS A 68 9.08 6.56 13.79
CA LYS A 68 10.08 5.51 13.59
C LYS A 68 10.00 4.47 14.70
N GLY A 69 10.02 3.20 14.32
CA GLY A 69 9.90 2.09 15.27
C GLY A 69 8.47 1.68 15.58
N GLU A 70 7.49 2.46 15.13
CA GLU A 70 6.08 2.16 15.32
C GLU A 70 5.63 1.03 14.38
N ASN A 71 4.74 0.18 14.87
CA ASN A 71 4.10 -0.84 14.02
C ASN A 71 2.92 -0.24 13.30
N VAL A 72 2.80 -0.54 12.01
CA VAL A 72 1.72 -0.03 11.15
C VAL A 72 0.92 -1.19 10.61
N LEU A 73 -0.39 -1.06 10.62
CA LEU A 73 -1.28 -2.03 9.98
C LEU A 73 -1.60 -1.51 8.59
N ILE A 74 -1.30 -2.31 7.57
CA ILE A 74 -1.52 -1.93 6.17
C ILE A 74 -2.55 -2.87 5.57
N LEU A 75 -3.64 -2.30 5.04
CA LEU A 75 -4.61 -3.06 4.27
C LEU A 75 -4.20 -2.97 2.80
N ILE A 76 -3.91 -4.10 2.20
CA ILE A 76 -3.58 -4.17 0.79
C ILE A 76 -4.60 -5.04 0.04
N ASP A 77 -4.69 -4.78 -1.25
CA ASP A 77 -5.41 -5.61 -2.19
C ASP A 77 -4.37 -6.28 -3.08
N ARG A 78 -4.34 -7.61 -3.05
CA ARG A 78 -3.43 -8.40 -3.87
C ARG A 78 -4.26 -9.23 -4.82
N ARG A 79 -4.33 -8.79 -6.07
CA ARG A 79 -5.09 -9.46 -7.13
C ARG A 79 -6.54 -9.75 -6.73
N GLY A 80 -7.20 -8.76 -6.14
CA GLY A 80 -8.59 -8.86 -5.72
C GLY A 80 -8.80 -9.44 -4.33
N ASN A 81 -7.73 -9.83 -3.62
CA ASN A 81 -7.81 -10.36 -2.27
C ASN A 81 -7.29 -9.35 -1.25
N ALA A 82 -8.09 -9.05 -0.25
CA ALA A 82 -7.70 -8.14 0.81
C ALA A 82 -6.82 -8.86 1.84
N LEU A 83 -5.70 -8.23 2.19
CA LEU A 83 -4.76 -8.75 3.18
C LEU A 83 -4.37 -7.62 4.14
N PHE A 84 -4.22 -7.97 5.41
CA PHE A 84 -3.62 -7.06 6.39
C PHE A 84 -2.17 -7.46 6.62
N LEU A 85 -1.27 -6.50 6.51
CA LEU A 85 0.15 -6.69 6.79
C LEU A 85 0.55 -5.78 7.93
N SER A 86 1.46 -6.27 8.78
CA SER A 86 2.04 -5.46 9.85
C SER A 86 3.48 -5.15 9.49
N ALA A 87 3.82 -3.87 9.50
CA ALA A 87 5.16 -3.41 9.16
C ALA A 87 5.69 -2.49 10.25
N LYS A 88 7.02 -2.39 10.35
CA LYS A 88 7.66 -1.35 11.16
C LYS A 88 7.98 -0.13 10.31
N VAL A 89 7.81 1.01 10.90
CA VAL A 89 8.21 2.28 10.27
C VAL A 89 9.70 2.50 10.41
#